data_0cff8da04bb37964eada370bcc4bbb64
#
_entry.id   0cff8da04bb37964eada370bcc4bbb64
#
_cell.length_a   1.000
_cell.length_b   1.000
_cell.length_c   1.000
_cell.angle_alpha   90.00
_cell.angle_beta   90.00
_cell.angle_gamma   90.00
#
_symmetry.space_group_name_H-M   'P 1'
#
loop_
_entity.id
_entity.type
_entity.pdbx_description
1 polymer ?
#
loop_
_entity_poly.entity_id
_entity_poly.type
_entity_poly.pdbx_seq_one_letter_code
_entity_poly.pdbx_strand_id
1 'polypeptide(L)'
;MVAATDFVTKLNAAIEAGQSVPDIISADTTKVLNYYPNIPCNDVTDLVDQIDEERPYLQASYEGTKIDDKYYYVPFYSSSTLMFVRKDKLEEAGITEMPTTWDEVFKDAEKVSDPDNDFYGLAIGCGENDDDDENTIRQYMWNEGGYLFDEDGNVAADDKVTAVFDKYAELYDDKVIPQDATTWDAGGNNGSYLAGRTAFCFNAPTLYNALVSDEQYKDLLDNTVVLAPPAGSDNSVYMNFNRGFAVMNTCKDTDLASDVISYLLDKDWYDSYMEEIAPVFAPVFEDAKENTTWKDNEVNAQALKYVENASGYYGYPVKTLKGRTVAAKHYFTYPFVKAVNQVATGTADSAGALKSMTSAIEDFQDQV
;
A
#
# COMPACT_ATOMS: atom_id res chain seq x y z
N MET A 1 21.46 -3.22 7.20
CA MET A 1 20.08 -2.99 6.71
C MET A 1 19.17 -3.77 7.64
N VAL A 2 18.02 -3.21 8.03
CA VAL A 2 17.03 -3.85 8.89
C VAL A 2 15.82 -4.12 8.02
N ALA A 3 15.24 -5.33 8.08
CA ALA A 3 13.99 -5.63 7.37
C ALA A 3 12.87 -4.69 7.85
N ALA A 4 11.96 -4.31 6.93
CA ALA A 4 10.89 -3.35 7.25
C ALA A 4 10.00 -3.84 8.40
N THR A 5 9.70 -5.13 8.43
CA THR A 5 8.92 -5.82 9.48
C THR A 5 9.58 -5.77 10.86
N ASP A 6 10.93 -5.73 10.92
CA ASP A 6 11.70 -5.71 12.16
C ASP A 6 12.02 -4.29 12.64
N PHE A 7 11.80 -3.28 11.81
CA PHE A 7 12.29 -1.93 12.03
C PHE A 7 11.79 -1.34 13.36
N VAL A 8 10.49 -1.37 13.59
CA VAL A 8 9.88 -0.81 14.80
C VAL A 8 10.38 -1.54 16.05
N THR A 9 10.40 -2.87 16.02
CA THR A 9 10.86 -3.70 17.15
C THR A 9 12.32 -3.42 17.49
N LYS A 10 13.20 -3.35 16.49
CA LYS A 10 14.64 -3.09 16.70
C LYS A 10 14.92 -1.68 17.14
N LEU A 11 14.18 -0.70 16.59
CA LEU A 11 14.33 0.70 17.02
C LEU A 11 13.88 0.88 18.47
N ASN A 12 12.74 0.29 18.88
CA ASN A 12 12.28 0.31 20.25
C ASN A 12 13.30 -0.30 21.20
N ALA A 13 13.80 -1.50 20.89
CA ALA A 13 14.81 -2.16 21.72
C ALA A 13 16.10 -1.31 21.87
N ALA A 14 16.53 -0.63 20.81
CA ALA A 14 17.70 0.24 20.86
C ALA A 14 17.46 1.48 21.75
N ILE A 15 16.29 2.11 21.59
CA ILE A 15 15.88 3.27 22.42
C ILE A 15 15.80 2.88 23.90
N GLU A 16 15.11 1.78 24.22
CA GLU A 16 14.95 1.28 25.59
C GLU A 16 16.29 0.90 26.24
N ALA A 17 17.20 0.34 25.46
CA ALA A 17 18.53 -0.03 25.90
C ALA A 17 19.49 1.17 26.02
N GLY A 18 19.05 2.40 25.65
CA GLY A 18 19.90 3.59 25.60
C GLY A 18 21.05 3.49 24.60
N GLN A 19 20.88 2.67 23.56
CA GLN A 19 21.87 2.52 22.50
C GLN A 19 21.81 3.70 21.51
N SER A 20 22.89 3.89 20.75
CA SER A 20 22.91 4.86 19.68
C SER A 20 21.94 4.44 18.58
N VAL A 21 21.03 5.35 18.20
CA VAL A 21 20.14 5.22 17.05
C VAL A 21 20.56 6.19 15.95
N PRO A 22 20.18 5.99 14.67
CA PRO A 22 20.43 6.96 13.62
C PRO A 22 19.81 8.32 13.92
N ASP A 23 20.43 9.41 13.48
CA ASP A 23 19.88 10.76 13.61
C ASP A 23 18.69 10.99 12.69
N ILE A 24 18.70 10.36 11.49
CA ILE A 24 17.62 10.41 10.50
C ILE A 24 17.16 8.97 10.22
N ILE A 25 15.86 8.75 10.19
CA ILE A 25 15.24 7.45 9.84
C ILE A 25 14.23 7.61 8.71
N SER A 26 14.00 6.54 7.96
CA SER A 26 12.86 6.46 7.06
C SER A 26 11.58 6.27 7.85
N ALA A 27 10.59 7.11 7.63
CA ALA A 27 9.33 7.12 8.35
C ALA A 27 8.13 7.27 7.42
N ASP A 28 6.98 6.90 7.94
CA ASP A 28 5.65 7.16 7.40
C ASP A 28 4.69 7.43 8.58
N THR A 29 3.50 7.91 8.28
CA THR A 29 2.48 8.24 9.30
C THR A 29 2.18 7.07 10.22
N THR A 30 2.08 5.84 9.68
CA THR A 30 1.72 4.65 10.45
C THR A 30 2.80 4.29 11.46
N LYS A 31 4.07 4.33 11.04
CA LYS A 31 5.20 4.10 11.95
C LYS A 31 5.27 5.14 13.05
N VAL A 32 5.08 6.41 12.71
CA VAL A 32 5.08 7.51 13.70
C VAL A 32 3.92 7.36 14.68
N LEU A 33 2.71 7.10 14.20
CA LEU A 33 1.51 6.87 15.03
C LEU A 33 1.67 5.69 15.99
N ASN A 34 2.42 4.65 15.59
CA ASN A 34 2.67 3.50 16.45
C ASN A 34 3.40 3.88 17.75
N TYR A 35 4.14 4.99 17.77
CA TYR A 35 4.82 5.53 18.95
C TYR A 35 3.98 6.53 19.77
N TYR A 36 2.83 6.97 19.24
CA TYR A 36 2.02 7.95 19.96
C TYR A 36 1.58 7.42 21.33
N PRO A 37 1.59 8.24 22.42
CA PRO A 37 1.92 9.66 22.45
C PRO A 37 3.44 9.99 22.60
N ASN A 38 4.30 9.00 22.67
CA ASN A 38 5.74 9.17 22.92
C ASN A 38 6.55 9.05 21.63
N ILE A 39 6.23 9.90 20.65
CA ILE A 39 6.89 9.90 19.33
C ILE A 39 8.40 10.24 19.52
N PRO A 40 9.32 9.35 19.06
CA PRO A 40 10.76 9.55 19.24
C PRO A 40 11.38 10.46 18.18
N CYS A 41 10.57 11.21 17.43
CA CYS A 41 10.99 12.11 16.36
C CYS A 41 10.72 13.57 16.73
N ASN A 42 11.51 14.47 16.19
CA ASN A 42 11.30 15.90 16.32
C ASN A 42 10.09 16.36 15.49
N ASP A 43 9.47 17.44 15.94
CA ASP A 43 8.56 18.23 15.14
C ASP A 43 9.36 18.90 14.01
N VAL A 44 9.00 18.64 12.77
CA VAL A 44 9.64 19.17 11.55
C VAL A 44 8.68 20.05 10.74
N THR A 45 7.64 20.58 11.39
CA THR A 45 6.58 21.36 10.72
C THR A 45 7.17 22.55 9.97
N ASP A 46 8.03 23.35 10.59
CA ASP A 46 8.62 24.53 9.97
C ASP A 46 9.42 24.14 8.70
N LEU A 47 10.12 23.02 8.71
CA LEU A 47 10.87 22.54 7.55
C LEU A 47 9.94 22.09 6.42
N VAL A 48 8.87 21.36 6.74
CA VAL A 48 7.89 20.91 5.74
C VAL A 48 7.16 22.09 5.12
N ASP A 49 6.73 23.04 5.93
CA ASP A 49 6.03 24.25 5.48
C ASP A 49 6.97 25.11 4.59
N GLN A 50 8.25 25.25 4.94
CA GLN A 50 9.23 25.94 4.09
C GLN A 50 9.40 25.26 2.73
N ILE A 51 9.52 23.93 2.71
CA ILE A 51 9.66 23.17 1.45
C ILE A 51 8.41 23.34 0.60
N ASP A 52 7.21 23.27 1.19
CA ASP A 52 5.94 23.45 0.48
C ASP A 52 5.78 24.85 -0.12
N GLU A 53 6.25 25.90 0.59
CA GLU A 53 6.28 27.27 0.06
C GLU A 53 7.22 27.42 -1.15
N GLU A 54 8.37 26.74 -1.13
CA GLU A 54 9.37 26.79 -2.21
C GLU A 54 8.98 25.90 -3.40
N ARG A 55 8.44 24.72 -3.13
CA ARG A 55 8.04 23.71 -4.08
C ARG A 55 6.81 22.96 -3.58
N PRO A 56 5.60 23.30 -4.06
CA PRO A 56 4.36 22.73 -3.54
C PRO A 56 4.31 21.20 -3.63
N TYR A 57 3.94 20.58 -2.54
CA TYR A 57 3.64 19.15 -2.48
C TYR A 57 2.34 18.81 -3.20
N LEU A 58 2.24 17.61 -3.76
CA LEU A 58 0.95 17.00 -4.12
C LEU A 58 0.07 16.95 -2.87
N GLN A 59 -1.20 17.37 -2.99
CA GLN A 59 -2.14 17.39 -1.87
C GLN A 59 -2.23 16.01 -1.18
N ALA A 60 -2.29 14.94 -1.94
CA ALA A 60 -2.31 13.57 -1.43
C ALA A 60 -1.03 13.20 -0.66
N SER A 61 0.12 13.80 -0.98
CA SER A 61 1.38 13.58 -0.27
C SER A 61 1.51 14.40 1.01
N TYR A 62 0.70 15.42 1.17
CA TYR A 62 0.70 16.35 2.30
C TYR A 62 -0.42 16.05 3.30
N GLU A 63 -1.65 15.86 2.80
CA GLU A 63 -2.80 15.51 3.64
C GLU A 63 -2.64 14.14 4.30
N GLY A 64 -3.11 14.04 5.53
CA GLY A 64 -3.04 12.81 6.30
C GLY A 64 -1.66 12.47 6.89
N THR A 65 -0.62 13.26 6.57
CA THR A 65 0.70 13.10 7.19
C THR A 65 0.83 13.85 8.52
N LYS A 66 -0.02 14.86 8.76
CA LYS A 66 -0.10 15.57 10.05
C LYS A 66 -0.59 14.67 11.17
N ILE A 67 0.07 14.80 12.32
CA ILE A 67 -0.29 14.17 13.58
C ILE A 67 -0.40 15.28 14.62
N ASP A 68 -1.61 15.54 15.11
CA ASP A 68 -1.88 16.63 16.07
C ASP A 68 -1.39 17.99 15.53
N ASP A 69 -1.75 18.30 14.28
CA ASP A 69 -1.36 19.51 13.52
C ASP A 69 0.14 19.70 13.29
N LYS A 70 0.95 18.65 13.47
CA LYS A 70 2.39 18.66 13.30
C LYS A 70 2.86 17.64 12.28
N TYR A 71 4.03 17.92 11.70
CA TYR A 71 4.76 16.95 10.90
C TYR A 71 5.90 16.35 11.71
N TYR A 72 6.02 15.03 11.71
CA TYR A 72 7.09 14.27 12.34
C TYR A 72 8.02 13.59 11.34
N TYR A 73 7.77 13.80 10.07
CA TYR A 73 8.66 13.44 8.97
C TYR A 73 8.41 14.33 7.76
N VAL A 74 9.45 14.48 6.95
CA VAL A 74 9.40 15.25 5.69
C VAL A 74 9.08 14.28 4.57
N PRO A 75 7.95 14.42 3.84
CA PRO A 75 7.62 13.56 2.70
C PRO A 75 8.71 13.59 1.63
N PHE A 76 9.07 12.42 1.10
CA PHE A 76 10.12 12.28 0.10
C PHE A 76 9.68 11.53 -1.15
N TYR A 77 8.92 10.44 -1.01
CA TYR A 77 8.34 9.71 -2.12
C TYR A 77 7.01 9.07 -1.72
N SER A 78 6.23 8.71 -2.71
CA SER A 78 5.05 7.87 -2.53
C SER A 78 5.17 6.59 -3.35
N SER A 79 4.69 5.49 -2.79
CA SER A 79 4.52 4.23 -3.53
C SER A 79 3.09 4.14 -4.06
N SER A 80 2.88 3.25 -5.01
CA SER A 80 1.57 2.95 -5.58
C SER A 80 1.35 1.45 -5.60
N THR A 81 0.09 1.03 -5.60
CA THR A 81 -0.31 -0.30 -6.01
C THR A 81 -0.88 -0.20 -7.42
N LEU A 82 -0.33 -0.93 -8.37
CA LEU A 82 -0.79 -0.95 -9.76
C LEU A 82 -1.39 -2.31 -10.09
N MET A 83 -2.28 -2.33 -11.08
CA MET A 83 -2.87 -3.54 -11.63
C MET A 83 -2.07 -3.97 -12.86
N PHE A 84 -1.46 -5.14 -12.81
CA PHE A 84 -0.75 -5.79 -13.90
C PHE A 84 -1.69 -6.78 -14.57
N VAL A 85 -1.82 -6.69 -15.91
CA VAL A 85 -2.82 -7.44 -16.66
C VAL A 85 -2.17 -8.15 -17.85
N ARG A 86 -2.41 -9.43 -18.01
CA ARG A 86 -2.04 -10.26 -19.18
C ARG A 86 -3.02 -10.00 -20.32
N LYS A 87 -2.73 -9.00 -21.16
CA LYS A 87 -3.59 -8.64 -22.30
C LYS A 87 -3.80 -9.79 -23.26
N ASP A 88 -2.78 -10.61 -23.50
CA ASP A 88 -2.86 -11.78 -24.36
C ASP A 88 -3.90 -12.80 -23.86
N LYS A 89 -3.97 -13.02 -22.55
CA LYS A 89 -4.94 -13.94 -21.95
C LYS A 89 -6.37 -13.41 -22.00
N LEU A 90 -6.54 -12.11 -21.86
CA LEU A 90 -7.83 -11.46 -22.06
C LEU A 90 -8.28 -11.59 -23.53
N GLU A 91 -7.40 -11.31 -24.47
CA GLU A 91 -7.67 -11.42 -25.91
C GLU A 91 -8.01 -12.87 -26.30
N GLU A 92 -7.26 -13.88 -25.83
CA GLU A 92 -7.54 -15.31 -26.02
C GLU A 92 -8.95 -15.69 -25.53
N ALA A 93 -9.41 -15.08 -24.42
CA ALA A 93 -10.75 -15.27 -23.89
C ALA A 93 -11.82 -14.40 -24.58
N GLY A 94 -11.45 -13.59 -25.60
CA GLY A 94 -12.35 -12.69 -26.31
C GLY A 94 -12.77 -11.46 -25.47
N ILE A 95 -11.93 -11.02 -24.54
CA ILE A 95 -12.08 -9.77 -23.80
C ILE A 95 -11.23 -8.71 -24.50
N THR A 96 -11.86 -7.64 -24.98
CA THR A 96 -11.21 -6.60 -25.81
C THR A 96 -11.01 -5.29 -25.09
N GLU A 97 -11.71 -5.08 -23.99
CA GLU A 97 -11.61 -3.87 -23.16
C GLU A 97 -10.95 -4.20 -21.81
N MET A 98 -10.10 -3.32 -21.33
CA MET A 98 -9.51 -3.48 -20.00
C MET A 98 -10.56 -3.18 -18.93
N PRO A 99 -10.62 -3.99 -17.86
CA PRO A 99 -11.57 -3.76 -16.78
C PRO A 99 -11.29 -2.43 -16.06
N THR A 100 -12.35 -1.73 -15.70
CA THR A 100 -12.32 -0.43 -15.01
C THR A 100 -12.95 -0.47 -13.62
N THR A 101 -13.63 -1.55 -13.28
CA THR A 101 -14.24 -1.82 -11.99
C THR A 101 -13.77 -3.14 -11.41
N TRP A 102 -13.87 -3.30 -10.09
CA TRP A 102 -13.53 -4.54 -9.41
C TRP A 102 -14.37 -5.71 -9.88
N ASP A 103 -15.67 -5.51 -10.11
CA ASP A 103 -16.57 -6.53 -10.63
C ASP A 103 -16.13 -7.02 -12.02
N GLU A 104 -15.68 -6.10 -12.89
CA GLU A 104 -15.14 -6.46 -14.20
C GLU A 104 -13.85 -7.26 -14.07
N VAL A 105 -12.94 -6.87 -13.15
CA VAL A 105 -11.70 -7.62 -12.88
C VAL A 105 -12.02 -9.06 -12.44
N PHE A 106 -12.91 -9.24 -11.48
CA PHE A 106 -13.24 -10.57 -10.98
C PHE A 106 -13.91 -11.44 -12.06
N LYS A 107 -14.86 -10.87 -12.79
CA LYS A 107 -15.53 -11.55 -13.91
C LYS A 107 -14.54 -11.95 -15.01
N ASP A 108 -13.61 -11.07 -15.35
CA ASP A 108 -12.60 -11.36 -16.36
C ASP A 108 -11.59 -12.39 -15.86
N ALA A 109 -11.19 -12.30 -14.58
CA ALA A 109 -10.34 -13.29 -13.91
C ALA A 109 -10.99 -14.68 -13.90
N GLU A 110 -12.27 -14.80 -13.56
CA GLU A 110 -13.04 -16.05 -13.64
C GLU A 110 -13.00 -16.62 -15.07
N LYS A 111 -13.24 -15.77 -16.08
CA LYS A 111 -13.32 -16.16 -17.48
C LYS A 111 -12.01 -16.67 -18.06
N VAL A 112 -10.86 -16.12 -17.61
CA VAL A 112 -9.53 -16.52 -18.12
C VAL A 112 -8.89 -17.64 -17.33
N SER A 113 -9.46 -18.03 -16.19
CA SER A 113 -8.91 -19.10 -15.34
C SER A 113 -8.99 -20.44 -16.05
N ASP A 114 -7.88 -21.19 -16.01
CA ASP A 114 -7.75 -22.56 -16.54
C ASP A 114 -6.91 -23.40 -15.57
N PRO A 115 -7.46 -23.75 -14.39
CA PRO A 115 -6.73 -24.45 -13.35
C PRO A 115 -6.17 -25.82 -13.77
N ASP A 116 -6.78 -26.46 -14.77
CA ASP A 116 -6.29 -27.73 -15.30
C ASP A 116 -4.94 -27.58 -16.01
N ASN A 117 -4.61 -26.36 -16.48
CA ASN A 117 -3.33 -25.99 -17.07
C ASN A 117 -2.47 -25.11 -16.15
N ASP A 118 -2.72 -25.11 -14.85
CA ASP A 118 -2.02 -24.30 -13.82
C ASP A 118 -2.04 -22.80 -14.13
N PHE A 119 -3.14 -22.29 -14.69
CA PHE A 119 -3.34 -20.88 -14.98
C PHE A 119 -4.56 -20.34 -14.24
N TYR A 120 -4.39 -19.21 -13.56
CA TYR A 120 -5.38 -18.63 -12.66
C TYR A 120 -5.69 -17.18 -13.05
N GLY A 121 -6.89 -16.72 -12.71
CA GLY A 121 -7.30 -15.37 -13.03
C GLY A 121 -6.60 -14.32 -12.20
N LEU A 122 -6.40 -14.56 -10.90
CA LEU A 122 -6.02 -13.53 -9.96
C LEU A 122 -4.87 -13.97 -9.04
N ALA A 123 -3.77 -13.23 -9.03
CA ALA A 123 -2.69 -13.36 -8.06
C ALA A 123 -3.00 -12.50 -6.83
N ILE A 124 -3.72 -13.08 -5.87
CA ILE A 124 -3.93 -12.51 -4.53
C ILE A 124 -3.46 -13.53 -3.51
N GLY A 125 -2.56 -13.09 -2.62
CA GLY A 125 -2.12 -13.86 -1.48
C GLY A 125 -3.24 -13.91 -0.42
N CYS A 126 -3.45 -15.11 0.09
CA CYS A 126 -4.35 -15.35 1.22
C CYS A 126 -3.53 -15.91 2.41
N GLY A 127 -2.25 -15.61 2.48
CA GLY A 127 -1.35 -15.98 3.57
C GLY A 127 -1.51 -15.05 4.77
N GLU A 128 -0.98 -15.45 5.93
CA GLU A 128 -1.21 -14.69 7.18
C GLU A 128 -0.27 -13.49 7.38
N ASN A 129 0.78 -13.34 6.56
CA ASN A 129 1.81 -12.31 6.70
C ASN A 129 2.14 -11.68 5.34
N ASP A 130 1.14 -11.10 4.73
CA ASP A 130 1.20 -10.49 3.41
C ASP A 130 0.70 -9.04 3.48
N ASP A 131 1.61 -8.07 3.35
CA ASP A 131 1.27 -6.65 3.40
C ASP A 131 0.82 -6.10 2.04
N ASP A 132 1.23 -6.69 0.92
CA ASP A 132 0.80 -6.26 -0.41
C ASP A 132 -0.69 -6.56 -0.61
N ASP A 133 -1.11 -7.79 -0.32
CA ASP A 133 -2.49 -8.19 -0.50
C ASP A 133 -3.40 -7.70 0.65
N GLU A 134 -2.86 -7.49 1.86
CA GLU A 134 -3.56 -6.74 2.92
C GLU A 134 -4.04 -5.37 2.41
N ASN A 135 -3.19 -4.65 1.69
CA ASN A 135 -3.53 -3.33 1.14
C ASN A 135 -4.51 -3.41 -0.04
N THR A 136 -4.37 -4.42 -0.90
CA THR A 136 -5.26 -4.65 -2.04
C THR A 136 -6.68 -4.98 -1.57
N ILE A 137 -6.82 -5.86 -0.56
CA ILE A 137 -8.11 -6.23 0.04
C ILE A 137 -8.77 -5.00 0.71
N ARG A 138 -7.98 -4.16 1.40
CA ARG A 138 -8.49 -2.91 2.00
C ARG A 138 -9.01 -1.94 0.95
N GLN A 139 -8.29 -1.75 -0.15
CA GLN A 139 -8.74 -0.85 -1.23
C GLN A 139 -10.04 -1.36 -1.86
N TYR A 140 -10.14 -2.66 -2.12
CA TYR A 140 -11.40 -3.26 -2.60
C TYR A 140 -12.54 -2.99 -1.61
N MET A 141 -12.34 -3.28 -0.32
CA MET A 141 -13.35 -3.02 0.71
C MET A 141 -13.82 -1.56 0.73
N TRP A 142 -12.90 -0.59 0.72
CA TRP A 142 -13.27 0.83 0.71
C TRP A 142 -14.02 1.24 -0.55
N ASN A 143 -13.63 0.67 -1.68
CA ASN A 143 -14.25 0.95 -2.97
C ASN A 143 -15.69 0.40 -3.05
N GLU A 144 -15.96 -0.69 -2.33
CA GLU A 144 -17.32 -1.23 -2.14
C GLU A 144 -18.08 -0.57 -0.96
N GLY A 145 -17.52 0.50 -0.38
CA GLY A 145 -18.15 1.27 0.72
C GLY A 145 -18.17 0.53 2.06
N GLY A 146 -17.30 -0.48 2.24
CA GLY A 146 -17.08 -1.15 3.52
C GLY A 146 -16.01 -0.41 4.33
N TYR A 147 -16.23 -0.26 5.63
CA TYR A 147 -15.30 0.40 6.54
C TYR A 147 -15.18 -0.36 7.84
N LEU A 148 -13.96 -0.53 8.33
CA LEU A 148 -13.73 -1.15 9.63
C LEU A 148 -13.98 -0.19 10.79
N PHE A 149 -13.76 1.11 10.52
CA PHE A 149 -13.93 2.20 11.48
C PHE A 149 -14.85 3.28 10.93
N ASP A 150 -15.52 4.02 11.82
CA ASP A 150 -16.14 5.30 11.51
C ASP A 150 -15.11 6.46 11.57
N GLU A 151 -15.56 7.69 11.28
CA GLU A 151 -14.70 8.88 11.33
C GLU A 151 -14.16 9.19 12.73
N ASP A 152 -14.82 8.74 13.77
CA ASP A 152 -14.42 8.92 15.17
C ASP A 152 -13.43 7.83 15.66
N GLY A 153 -13.28 6.73 14.90
CA GLY A 153 -12.41 5.60 15.22
C GLY A 153 -13.09 4.50 16.03
N ASN A 154 -14.43 4.50 16.08
CA ASN A 154 -15.15 3.36 16.60
C ASN A 154 -15.24 2.25 15.55
N VAL A 155 -15.39 1.00 16.00
CA VAL A 155 -15.65 -0.12 15.09
C VAL A 155 -17.00 0.09 14.39
N ALA A 156 -16.99 0.10 13.05
CA ALA A 156 -18.16 0.35 12.20
C ALA A 156 -18.36 -0.75 11.14
N ALA A 157 -17.65 -1.86 11.27
CA ALA A 157 -17.72 -2.96 10.31
C ALA A 157 -19.13 -3.53 10.19
N ASP A 158 -19.59 -3.70 8.96
CA ASP A 158 -20.92 -4.18 8.59
C ASP A 158 -20.84 -5.35 7.59
N ASP A 159 -21.99 -5.70 7.00
CA ASP A 159 -22.09 -6.78 6.01
C ASP A 159 -21.24 -6.53 4.75
N LYS A 160 -20.87 -5.29 4.43
CA LYS A 160 -19.98 -4.98 3.31
C LYS A 160 -18.54 -5.47 3.56
N VAL A 161 -18.09 -5.42 4.82
CA VAL A 161 -16.77 -5.95 5.19
C VAL A 161 -16.74 -7.47 5.09
N THR A 162 -17.78 -8.16 5.57
CA THR A 162 -17.87 -9.63 5.46
C THR A 162 -18.02 -10.07 4.00
N ALA A 163 -18.74 -9.31 3.17
CA ALA A 163 -18.88 -9.60 1.74
C ALA A 163 -17.53 -9.62 1.00
N VAL A 164 -16.56 -8.83 1.45
CA VAL A 164 -15.19 -8.89 0.90
C VAL A 164 -14.54 -10.23 1.19
N PHE A 165 -14.66 -10.75 2.42
CA PHE A 165 -14.10 -12.06 2.77
C PHE A 165 -14.78 -13.18 2.00
N ASP A 166 -16.12 -13.13 1.89
CA ASP A 166 -16.92 -14.10 1.12
C ASP A 166 -16.50 -14.09 -0.36
N LYS A 167 -16.27 -12.90 -0.94
CA LYS A 167 -15.86 -12.78 -2.35
C LYS A 167 -14.49 -13.42 -2.61
N TYR A 168 -13.50 -13.16 -1.77
CA TYR A 168 -12.18 -13.80 -1.94
C TYR A 168 -12.22 -15.30 -1.66
N ALA A 169 -13.04 -15.77 -0.72
CA ALA A 169 -13.23 -17.18 -0.47
C ALA A 169 -13.94 -17.88 -1.66
N GLU A 170 -14.94 -17.25 -2.27
CA GLU A 170 -15.58 -17.72 -3.50
C GLU A 170 -14.57 -17.87 -4.64
N LEU A 171 -13.76 -16.81 -4.89
CA LEU A 171 -12.72 -16.85 -5.93
C LEU A 171 -11.65 -17.91 -5.67
N TYR A 172 -11.35 -18.20 -4.40
CA TYR A 172 -10.45 -19.28 -4.03
C TYR A 172 -11.07 -20.67 -4.26
N ASP A 173 -12.32 -20.89 -3.84
CA ASP A 173 -13.04 -22.14 -4.00
C ASP A 173 -13.28 -22.47 -5.49
N ASP A 174 -13.57 -21.46 -6.30
CA ASP A 174 -13.74 -21.56 -7.75
C ASP A 174 -12.40 -21.66 -8.51
N LYS A 175 -11.28 -21.68 -7.78
CA LYS A 175 -9.91 -21.78 -8.33
C LYS A 175 -9.56 -20.64 -9.29
N VAL A 176 -10.11 -19.47 -9.08
CA VAL A 176 -9.68 -18.23 -9.75
C VAL A 176 -8.39 -17.72 -9.12
N ILE A 177 -8.22 -17.96 -7.82
CA ILE A 177 -6.99 -17.75 -7.06
C ILE A 177 -6.22 -19.07 -6.94
N PRO A 178 -4.88 -19.08 -7.10
CA PRO A 178 -4.07 -20.29 -6.92
C PRO A 178 -4.27 -20.94 -5.56
N GLN A 179 -4.37 -22.28 -5.52
CA GLN A 179 -4.67 -23.01 -4.29
C GLN A 179 -3.53 -22.98 -3.27
N ASP A 180 -2.30 -22.65 -3.68
CA ASP A 180 -1.14 -22.42 -2.83
C ASP A 180 -1.09 -21.00 -2.24
N ALA A 181 -1.98 -20.09 -2.67
CA ALA A 181 -2.03 -18.70 -2.21
C ALA A 181 -2.25 -18.54 -0.70
N THR A 182 -2.86 -19.52 -0.02
CA THR A 182 -3.03 -19.51 1.44
C THR A 182 -1.73 -19.62 2.23
N THR A 183 -0.62 -19.92 1.56
CA THR A 183 0.71 -20.04 2.16
C THR A 183 1.69 -18.95 1.70
N TRP A 184 1.24 -18.04 0.84
CA TRP A 184 2.11 -16.98 0.32
C TRP A 184 2.44 -15.93 1.38
N ASP A 185 3.61 -15.34 1.21
CA ASP A 185 3.99 -14.05 1.79
C ASP A 185 3.91 -12.97 0.71
N ALA A 186 4.31 -11.75 1.02
CA ALA A 186 4.30 -10.61 0.09
C ALA A 186 5.04 -10.83 -1.26
N GLY A 187 5.84 -11.88 -1.39
CA GLY A 187 6.49 -12.26 -2.64
C GLY A 187 5.71 -13.26 -3.49
N GLY A 188 4.63 -13.85 -2.96
CA GLY A 188 3.91 -14.95 -3.62
C GLY A 188 3.16 -14.50 -4.88
N ASN A 189 2.45 -13.38 -4.82
CA ASN A 189 1.74 -12.79 -5.95
C ASN A 189 2.73 -12.40 -7.07
N ASN A 190 3.88 -11.78 -6.73
CA ASN A 190 4.98 -11.49 -7.66
C ASN A 190 5.47 -12.76 -8.36
N GLY A 191 5.79 -13.79 -7.56
CA GLY A 191 6.28 -15.07 -8.08
C GLY A 191 5.30 -15.74 -9.01
N SER A 192 4.01 -15.74 -8.70
CA SER A 192 2.95 -16.31 -9.52
C SER A 192 2.81 -15.58 -10.87
N TYR A 193 2.83 -14.24 -10.85
CA TYR A 193 2.77 -13.43 -12.07
C TYR A 193 4.02 -13.61 -12.95
N LEU A 194 5.21 -13.53 -12.36
CA LEU A 194 6.48 -13.72 -13.07
C LEU A 194 6.64 -15.13 -13.64
N ALA A 195 6.04 -16.12 -13.01
CA ALA A 195 5.97 -17.48 -13.54
C ALA A 195 4.95 -17.66 -14.69
N GLY A 196 4.18 -16.58 -15.02
CA GLY A 196 3.14 -16.62 -16.05
C GLY A 196 1.90 -17.40 -15.65
N ARG A 197 1.69 -17.67 -14.36
CA ARG A 197 0.57 -18.48 -13.83
C ARG A 197 -0.72 -17.71 -13.63
N THR A 198 -0.67 -16.35 -13.65
CA THR A 198 -1.86 -15.53 -13.34
C THR A 198 -2.09 -14.42 -14.36
N ALA A 199 -3.36 -14.03 -14.55
CA ALA A 199 -3.76 -12.99 -15.50
C ALA A 199 -3.74 -11.59 -14.89
N PHE A 200 -4.17 -11.45 -13.64
CA PHE A 200 -4.19 -10.19 -12.91
C PHE A 200 -3.31 -10.28 -11.66
N CYS A 201 -2.56 -9.21 -11.37
CA CYS A 201 -1.80 -9.05 -10.16
C CYS A 201 -1.87 -7.59 -9.70
N PHE A 202 -2.14 -7.37 -8.42
CA PHE A 202 -2.04 -6.05 -7.81
C PHE A 202 -0.74 -5.98 -7.02
N ASN A 203 0.14 -5.06 -7.41
CA ASN A 203 1.45 -4.99 -6.78
C ASN A 203 2.08 -3.60 -6.89
N ALA A 204 3.11 -3.36 -6.08
CA ALA A 204 3.94 -2.19 -6.23
C ALA A 204 4.69 -2.22 -7.59
N PRO A 205 5.13 -1.06 -8.14
CA PRO A 205 5.87 -1.01 -9.39
C PRO A 205 7.21 -1.76 -9.39
N THR A 206 7.62 -2.32 -8.25
CA THR A 206 8.75 -3.26 -8.14
C THR A 206 8.57 -4.48 -9.04
N LEU A 207 7.33 -4.94 -9.25
CA LEU A 207 7.03 -6.00 -10.20
C LEU A 207 7.34 -5.59 -11.64
N TYR A 208 7.01 -4.34 -12.04
CA TYR A 208 7.40 -3.80 -13.34
C TYR A 208 8.91 -3.75 -13.51
N ASN A 209 9.62 -3.30 -12.47
CA ASN A 209 11.08 -3.28 -12.50
C ASN A 209 11.68 -4.69 -12.67
N ALA A 210 11.09 -5.71 -12.03
CA ALA A 210 11.50 -7.10 -12.23
C ALA A 210 11.29 -7.53 -13.69
N LEU A 211 10.15 -7.19 -14.30
CA LEU A 211 9.85 -7.51 -15.70
C LEU A 211 10.82 -6.87 -16.69
N VAL A 212 11.24 -5.62 -16.47
CA VAL A 212 12.13 -4.90 -17.39
C VAL A 212 13.60 -5.21 -17.16
N SER A 213 13.99 -5.68 -15.98
CA SER A 213 15.39 -5.91 -15.61
C SER A 213 15.95 -7.23 -16.07
N ASP A 214 15.12 -8.19 -16.49
CA ASP A 214 15.57 -9.53 -16.88
C ASP A 214 14.95 -9.96 -18.21
N GLU A 215 15.81 -10.23 -19.20
CA GLU A 215 15.43 -10.63 -20.56
C GLU A 215 14.55 -11.88 -20.59
N GLN A 216 14.60 -12.74 -19.58
CA GLN A 216 13.73 -13.91 -19.49
C GLN A 216 12.26 -13.55 -19.46
N TYR A 217 11.90 -12.35 -18.96
CA TYR A 217 10.51 -11.88 -18.85
C TYR A 217 10.04 -11.06 -20.05
N LYS A 218 10.86 -10.96 -21.11
CA LYS A 218 10.51 -10.12 -22.25
C LYS A 218 9.13 -10.43 -22.85
N ASP A 219 8.83 -11.69 -23.07
CA ASP A 219 7.54 -12.10 -23.63
C ASP A 219 6.38 -11.79 -22.66
N LEU A 220 6.61 -11.92 -21.37
CA LEU A 220 5.66 -11.55 -20.33
C LEU A 220 5.44 -10.04 -20.30
N LEU A 221 6.52 -9.25 -20.33
CA LEU A 221 6.47 -7.79 -20.38
C LEU A 221 5.72 -7.28 -21.61
N ASP A 222 6.04 -7.81 -22.79
CA ASP A 222 5.40 -7.42 -24.07
C ASP A 222 3.88 -7.68 -24.06
N ASN A 223 3.41 -8.59 -23.21
CA ASN A 223 2.02 -8.97 -23.01
C ASN A 223 1.38 -8.44 -21.73
N THR A 224 2.11 -7.64 -20.97
CA THR A 224 1.61 -6.99 -19.75
C THR A 224 1.14 -5.57 -20.02
N VAL A 225 -0.06 -5.23 -19.56
CA VAL A 225 -0.53 -3.84 -19.44
C VAL A 225 -0.53 -3.48 -17.95
N VAL A 226 -0.06 -2.27 -17.62
CA VAL A 226 0.00 -1.77 -16.24
C VAL A 226 -0.94 -0.58 -16.11
N LEU A 227 -1.87 -0.66 -15.17
CA LEU A 227 -2.93 0.32 -14.96
C LEU A 227 -3.01 0.72 -13.48
N ALA A 228 -3.62 1.87 -13.19
CA ALA A 228 -4.10 2.16 -11.85
C ALA A 228 -5.18 1.13 -11.46
N PRO A 229 -5.36 0.79 -10.18
CA PRO A 229 -6.41 -0.12 -9.73
C PRO A 229 -7.79 0.35 -10.17
N PRO A 230 -8.76 -0.58 -10.32
CA PRO A 230 -10.10 -0.24 -10.77
C PRO A 230 -10.87 0.56 -9.72
N ALA A 231 -11.92 1.26 -10.17
CA ALA A 231 -12.89 1.87 -9.28
C ALA A 231 -13.82 0.82 -8.66
N GLY A 232 -14.38 1.13 -7.51
CA GLY A 232 -15.46 0.34 -6.91
C GLY A 232 -16.85 0.82 -7.30
N SER A 233 -17.86 0.14 -6.76
CA SER A 233 -19.27 0.50 -6.96
C SER A 233 -19.65 1.80 -6.24
N ASP A 234 -19.06 2.05 -5.09
CA ASP A 234 -19.40 3.18 -4.22
C ASP A 234 -18.33 4.29 -4.24
N ASN A 235 -17.05 3.94 -4.37
CA ASN A 235 -15.93 4.87 -4.26
C ASN A 235 -14.80 4.55 -5.26
N SER A 236 -13.84 5.49 -5.33
CA SER A 236 -12.53 5.28 -5.96
C SER A 236 -11.47 5.76 -4.97
N VAL A 237 -11.09 4.89 -4.02
CA VAL A 237 -10.13 5.19 -2.96
C VAL A 237 -8.85 4.44 -3.23
N TYR A 238 -7.74 5.15 -3.39
CA TYR A 238 -6.40 4.58 -3.45
C TYR A 238 -5.70 4.76 -2.11
N MET A 239 -4.93 3.75 -1.71
CA MET A 239 -4.13 3.81 -0.49
C MET A 239 -2.98 4.81 -0.64
N ASN A 240 -2.79 5.67 0.35
CA ASN A 240 -1.67 6.60 0.40
C ASN A 240 -0.47 5.95 1.10
N PHE A 241 0.65 5.81 0.37
CA PHE A 241 1.90 5.22 0.84
C PHE A 241 3.04 6.23 0.91
N ASN A 242 2.78 7.44 1.41
CA ASN A 242 3.82 8.44 1.58
C ASN A 242 4.88 7.99 2.57
N ARG A 243 6.13 8.14 2.16
CA ARG A 243 7.31 7.90 3.00
C ARG A 243 8.27 9.07 2.91
N GLY A 244 9.09 9.23 3.94
CA GLY A 244 10.05 10.30 4.00
C GLY A 244 11.06 10.12 5.11
N PHE A 245 11.60 11.24 5.61
CA PHE A 245 12.66 11.27 6.58
C PHE A 245 12.20 11.93 7.89
N ALA A 246 12.36 11.23 9.00
CA ALA A 246 12.14 11.76 10.34
C ALA A 246 13.48 12.01 11.04
N VAL A 247 13.58 13.12 11.75
CA VAL A 247 14.72 13.44 12.59
C VAL A 247 14.45 12.95 14.01
N MET A 248 15.32 12.07 14.53
CA MET A 248 15.15 11.51 15.87
C MET A 248 15.37 12.57 16.94
N ASN A 249 14.62 12.50 18.04
CA ASN A 249 14.78 13.43 19.18
C ASN A 249 16.13 13.29 19.92
N THR A 250 16.88 12.22 19.64
CA THR A 250 18.26 12.01 20.11
C THR A 250 19.32 12.67 19.23
N CYS A 251 18.92 13.20 18.06
CA CYS A 251 19.82 13.94 17.17
C CYS A 251 20.39 15.17 17.87
N LYS A 252 21.70 15.33 17.80
CA LYS A 252 22.40 16.43 18.48
C LYS A 252 22.53 17.68 17.64
N ASP A 253 22.46 17.53 16.33
CA ASP A 253 22.59 18.59 15.34
C ASP A 253 21.40 18.53 14.38
N THR A 254 20.28 19.07 14.84
CA THR A 254 19.01 19.06 14.09
C THR A 254 19.07 19.96 12.87
N ASP A 255 19.88 21.04 12.92
CA ASP A 255 20.06 21.94 11.78
C ASP A 255 20.77 21.22 10.65
N LEU A 256 21.86 20.49 10.95
CA LEU A 256 22.55 19.67 9.95
C LEU A 256 21.66 18.55 9.40
N ALA A 257 20.84 17.92 10.25
CA ALA A 257 19.88 16.90 9.78
C ALA A 257 18.85 17.51 8.82
N SER A 258 18.35 18.70 9.11
CA SER A 258 17.44 19.45 8.25
C SER A 258 18.10 19.85 6.92
N ASP A 259 19.36 20.32 6.96
CA ASP A 259 20.14 20.66 5.78
C ASP A 259 20.35 19.43 4.86
N VAL A 260 20.62 18.25 5.44
CA VAL A 260 20.72 16.99 4.67
C VAL A 260 19.42 16.63 4.00
N ILE A 261 18.30 16.75 4.71
CA ILE A 261 16.96 16.46 4.15
C ILE A 261 16.63 17.46 3.03
N SER A 262 16.87 18.77 3.26
CA SER A 262 16.65 19.81 2.25
C SER A 262 17.49 19.58 0.99
N TYR A 263 18.75 19.16 1.14
CA TYR A 263 19.61 18.80 0.02
C TYR A 263 19.05 17.63 -0.81
N LEU A 264 18.48 16.61 -0.14
CA LEU A 264 17.86 15.47 -0.84
C LEU A 264 16.55 15.85 -1.56
N LEU A 265 15.95 17.00 -1.20
CA LEU A 265 14.74 17.56 -1.82
C LEU A 265 15.06 18.73 -2.76
N ASP A 266 16.34 19.11 -2.90
CA ASP A 266 16.75 20.06 -3.94
C ASP A 266 16.25 19.59 -5.32
N LYS A 267 15.63 20.50 -6.07
CA LYS A 267 14.88 20.15 -7.26
C LYS A 267 15.69 19.35 -8.28
N ASP A 268 16.91 19.79 -8.58
CA ASP A 268 17.71 19.17 -9.65
C ASP A 268 18.17 17.77 -9.25
N TRP A 269 18.57 17.60 -7.99
CA TRP A 269 18.97 16.30 -7.46
C TRP A 269 17.77 15.35 -7.31
N TYR A 270 16.69 15.86 -6.72
CA TYR A 270 15.48 15.08 -6.47
C TYR A 270 14.84 14.58 -7.76
N ASP A 271 14.67 15.46 -8.76
CA ASP A 271 14.05 15.09 -10.02
C ASP A 271 14.89 14.04 -10.75
N SER A 272 16.22 14.23 -10.81
CA SER A 272 17.12 13.25 -11.41
C SER A 272 17.06 11.88 -10.71
N TYR A 273 17.00 11.86 -9.38
CA TYR A 273 16.87 10.63 -8.61
C TYR A 273 15.52 9.94 -8.87
N MET A 274 14.42 10.69 -8.84
CA MET A 274 13.09 10.12 -9.06
C MET A 274 12.89 9.62 -10.48
N GLU A 275 13.51 10.25 -11.47
CA GLU A 275 13.51 9.79 -12.86
C GLU A 275 14.26 8.45 -13.02
N GLU A 276 15.41 8.29 -12.35
CA GLU A 276 16.22 7.07 -12.42
C GLU A 276 15.52 5.86 -11.80
N ILE A 277 14.74 6.08 -10.73
CA ILE A 277 14.04 5.00 -10.03
C ILE A 277 12.59 4.79 -10.46
N ALA A 278 12.10 5.58 -11.43
CA ALA A 278 10.73 5.45 -11.94
C ALA A 278 10.47 4.07 -12.57
N PRO A 279 9.29 3.51 -12.39
CA PRO A 279 8.13 3.95 -11.63
C PRO A 279 8.09 3.46 -10.17
N VAL A 280 9.20 2.89 -9.65
CA VAL A 280 9.22 2.20 -8.34
C VAL A 280 8.68 3.07 -7.22
N PHE A 281 9.08 4.36 -7.23
CA PHE A 281 8.51 5.37 -6.34
C PHE A 281 8.12 6.60 -7.15
N ALA A 282 6.99 7.20 -6.84
CA ALA A 282 6.52 8.42 -7.46
C ALA A 282 6.92 9.67 -6.66
N PRO A 283 7.18 10.79 -7.33
CA PRO A 283 7.49 12.06 -6.69
C PRO A 283 6.30 12.60 -5.90
N VAL A 284 6.62 13.45 -4.92
CA VAL A 284 5.63 14.04 -3.99
C VAL A 284 5.28 15.49 -4.31
N PHE A 285 5.83 16.08 -5.36
CA PHE A 285 5.64 17.49 -5.73
C PHE A 285 4.71 17.69 -6.93
N GLU A 286 3.96 18.80 -6.94
CA GLU A 286 3.00 19.15 -7.97
C GLU A 286 3.63 19.28 -9.37
N ASP A 287 4.86 19.76 -9.47
CA ASP A 287 5.55 19.97 -10.75
C ASP A 287 5.96 18.67 -11.46
N ALA A 288 5.87 17.51 -10.78
CA ALA A 288 6.04 16.20 -11.39
C ALA A 288 5.04 15.95 -12.55
N LYS A 289 3.85 16.56 -12.50
CA LYS A 289 2.81 16.48 -13.53
C LYS A 289 3.28 17.03 -14.90
N GLU A 290 4.26 17.93 -14.89
CA GLU A 290 4.83 18.53 -16.10
C GLU A 290 6.12 17.83 -16.56
N ASN A 291 6.70 16.97 -15.73
CA ASN A 291 7.92 16.25 -16.05
C ASN A 291 7.65 15.15 -17.10
N THR A 292 8.44 15.12 -18.18
CA THR A 292 8.24 14.22 -19.32
C THR A 292 8.44 12.75 -18.97
N THR A 293 9.33 12.42 -18.04
CA THR A 293 9.53 11.05 -17.57
C THR A 293 8.24 10.49 -16.93
N TRP A 294 7.50 11.36 -16.22
CA TRP A 294 6.30 10.95 -15.52
C TRP A 294 5.04 11.00 -16.38
N LYS A 295 4.88 12.00 -17.25
CA LYS A 295 3.65 12.15 -18.04
C LYS A 295 3.64 11.40 -19.36
N ASP A 296 4.81 11.20 -19.99
CA ASP A 296 4.91 10.65 -21.35
C ASP A 296 5.17 9.13 -21.36
N ASN A 297 5.59 8.54 -20.22
CA ASN A 297 5.71 7.09 -20.05
C ASN A 297 4.41 6.53 -19.45
N GLU A 298 3.80 5.55 -20.12
CA GLU A 298 2.49 5.03 -19.74
C GLU A 298 2.46 4.47 -18.31
N VAL A 299 3.47 3.72 -17.88
CA VAL A 299 3.51 3.10 -16.54
C VAL A 299 3.78 4.16 -15.46
N ASN A 300 4.72 5.08 -15.72
CA ASN A 300 5.01 6.17 -14.80
C ASN A 300 3.78 7.07 -14.60
N ALA A 301 3.04 7.35 -15.68
CA ALA A 301 1.81 8.12 -15.62
C ALA A 301 0.71 7.42 -14.79
N GLN A 302 0.62 6.09 -14.83
CA GLN A 302 -0.31 5.36 -13.96
C GLN A 302 0.11 5.43 -12.48
N ALA A 303 1.40 5.33 -12.19
CA ALA A 303 1.91 5.48 -10.82
C ALA A 303 1.66 6.89 -10.28
N LEU A 304 1.93 7.94 -11.09
CA LEU A 304 1.66 9.32 -10.70
C LEU A 304 0.16 9.57 -10.51
N LYS A 305 -0.68 9.10 -11.43
CA LYS A 305 -2.14 9.19 -11.32
C LYS A 305 -2.65 8.54 -10.02
N TYR A 306 -2.10 7.39 -9.64
CA TYR A 306 -2.44 6.74 -8.38
C TYR A 306 -2.12 7.67 -7.19
N VAL A 307 -0.90 8.19 -7.12
CA VAL A 307 -0.44 9.04 -6.02
C VAL A 307 -1.23 10.35 -5.93
N GLU A 308 -1.53 10.99 -7.05
CA GLU A 308 -2.36 12.21 -7.09
C GLU A 308 -3.76 12.03 -6.49
N ASN A 309 -4.31 10.83 -6.64
CA ASN A 309 -5.68 10.50 -6.21
C ASN A 309 -5.72 9.67 -4.92
N ALA A 310 -4.57 9.40 -4.29
CA ALA A 310 -4.50 8.63 -3.07
C ALA A 310 -5.13 9.40 -1.91
N SER A 311 -6.22 8.86 -1.36
CA SER A 311 -6.99 9.45 -0.27
C SER A 311 -7.14 8.51 0.92
N GLY A 312 -6.96 7.20 0.71
CA GLY A 312 -7.03 6.19 1.75
C GLY A 312 -5.77 6.14 2.61
N TYR A 313 -5.93 5.83 3.88
CA TYR A 313 -4.85 5.58 4.83
C TYR A 313 -5.29 4.50 5.83
N TYR A 314 -4.36 3.92 6.53
CA TYR A 314 -4.69 2.88 7.50
C TYR A 314 -5.71 3.40 8.52
N GLY A 315 -6.86 2.75 8.56
CA GLY A 315 -8.00 3.19 9.35
C GLY A 315 -8.94 4.16 8.64
N TYR A 316 -8.77 4.44 7.32
CA TYR A 316 -9.73 5.25 6.58
C TYR A 316 -11.18 4.79 6.86
N PRO A 317 -12.13 5.71 7.19
CA PRO A 317 -12.05 7.17 7.10
C PRO A 317 -11.80 7.89 8.45
N VAL A 318 -11.11 7.28 9.40
CA VAL A 318 -10.88 7.84 10.76
C VAL A 318 -10.19 9.19 10.71
N LYS A 319 -10.78 10.19 11.39
CA LYS A 319 -10.22 11.56 11.48
C LYS A 319 -9.55 11.84 12.82
N THR A 320 -9.97 11.16 13.90
CA THR A 320 -9.42 11.41 15.24
C THR A 320 -8.04 10.80 15.42
N LEU A 321 -7.16 11.50 16.13
CA LEU A 321 -5.79 11.04 16.40
C LEU A 321 -5.78 9.70 17.16
N LYS A 322 -6.63 9.56 18.18
CA LYS A 322 -6.79 8.30 18.92
C LYS A 322 -7.17 7.14 17.98
N GLY A 323 -8.20 7.32 17.18
CA GLY A 323 -8.65 6.29 16.23
C GLY A 323 -7.59 5.95 15.18
N ARG A 324 -6.87 6.95 14.62
CA ARG A 324 -5.76 6.74 13.70
C ARG A 324 -4.62 5.94 14.34
N THR A 325 -4.33 6.19 15.62
CA THR A 325 -3.32 5.42 16.37
C THR A 325 -3.73 3.96 16.55
N VAL A 326 -4.98 3.71 16.92
CA VAL A 326 -5.54 2.35 17.04
C VAL A 326 -5.47 1.63 15.69
N ALA A 327 -5.89 2.29 14.62
CA ALA A 327 -5.86 1.72 13.28
C ALA A 327 -4.44 1.41 12.78
N ALA A 328 -3.45 2.26 13.10
CA ALA A 328 -2.04 2.03 12.80
C ALA A 328 -1.49 0.79 13.52
N LYS A 329 -1.81 0.63 14.81
CA LYS A 329 -1.43 -0.57 15.59
C LYS A 329 -2.10 -1.84 15.03
N HIS A 330 -3.37 -1.76 14.69
CA HIS A 330 -4.13 -2.86 14.13
C HIS A 330 -3.61 -3.30 12.76
N TYR A 331 -3.20 -2.36 11.90
CA TYR A 331 -2.65 -2.67 10.59
C TYR A 331 -1.47 -3.66 10.65
N PHE A 332 -0.54 -3.48 11.59
CA PHE A 332 0.63 -4.35 11.72
C PHE A 332 0.30 -5.80 12.14
N THR A 333 -0.95 -6.11 12.38
CA THR A 333 -1.41 -7.50 12.63
C THR A 333 -1.85 -8.22 11.35
N TYR A 334 -1.88 -7.54 10.20
CA TYR A 334 -2.36 -8.04 8.90
C TYR A 334 -3.75 -8.68 8.99
N PRO A 335 -4.76 -7.94 9.45
CA PRO A 335 -6.04 -8.52 9.85
C PRO A 335 -6.90 -8.98 8.66
N PHE A 336 -6.79 -8.32 7.49
CA PHE A 336 -7.63 -8.66 6.33
C PHE A 336 -7.16 -9.93 5.64
N VAL A 337 -5.87 -10.08 5.35
CA VAL A 337 -5.35 -11.33 4.78
C VAL A 337 -5.59 -12.52 5.70
N LYS A 338 -5.49 -12.33 7.04
CA LYS A 338 -5.84 -13.37 8.01
C LYS A 338 -7.32 -13.73 7.98
N ALA A 339 -8.21 -12.73 7.88
CA ALA A 339 -9.63 -12.99 7.77
C ALA A 339 -9.96 -13.74 6.48
N VAL A 340 -9.42 -13.32 5.35
CA VAL A 340 -9.58 -14.02 4.07
C VAL A 340 -9.02 -15.44 4.14
N ASN A 341 -7.82 -15.64 4.75
CA ASN A 341 -7.25 -16.98 4.96
C ASN A 341 -8.19 -17.89 5.77
N GLN A 342 -8.74 -17.38 6.87
CA GLN A 342 -9.64 -18.15 7.73
C GLN A 342 -10.90 -18.58 6.98
N VAL A 343 -11.48 -17.71 6.17
CA VAL A 343 -12.70 -18.04 5.40
C VAL A 343 -12.38 -18.98 4.26
N ALA A 344 -11.35 -18.70 3.46
CA ALA A 344 -10.93 -19.55 2.33
C ALA A 344 -10.52 -20.96 2.75
N THR A 345 -9.92 -21.12 3.94
CA THR A 345 -9.53 -22.44 4.49
C THR A 345 -10.65 -23.12 5.27
N GLY A 346 -11.79 -22.46 5.47
CA GLY A 346 -12.92 -22.98 6.25
C GLY A 346 -12.65 -23.05 7.77
N THR A 347 -11.63 -22.34 8.27
CA THR A 347 -11.30 -22.30 9.71
C THR A 347 -12.27 -21.40 10.50
N ALA A 348 -12.87 -20.40 9.82
CA ALA A 348 -13.96 -19.58 10.32
C ALA A 348 -14.92 -19.23 9.19
N ASP A 349 -16.15 -18.87 9.52
CA ASP A 349 -17.02 -18.12 8.61
C ASP A 349 -16.69 -16.61 8.65
N SER A 350 -17.20 -15.84 7.71
CA SER A 350 -16.91 -14.41 7.58
C SER A 350 -17.30 -13.61 8.84
N ALA A 351 -18.37 -13.99 9.52
CA ALA A 351 -18.77 -13.36 10.78
C ALA A 351 -17.79 -13.67 11.91
N GLY A 352 -17.28 -14.89 11.99
CA GLY A 352 -16.26 -15.30 12.95
C GLY A 352 -14.91 -14.62 12.72
N ALA A 353 -14.50 -14.52 11.45
CA ALA A 353 -13.29 -13.79 11.04
C ALA A 353 -13.39 -12.30 11.39
N LEU A 354 -14.51 -11.65 11.07
CA LEU A 354 -14.78 -10.26 11.44
C LEU A 354 -14.75 -10.06 12.96
N LYS A 355 -15.37 -10.94 13.72
CA LYS A 355 -15.36 -10.86 15.19
C LYS A 355 -13.94 -10.96 15.76
N SER A 356 -13.10 -11.84 15.23
CA SER A 356 -11.70 -11.96 15.64
C SER A 356 -10.91 -10.67 15.33
N MET A 357 -11.13 -10.10 14.17
CA MET A 357 -10.52 -8.84 13.75
C MET A 357 -10.93 -7.66 14.63
N THR A 358 -12.23 -7.51 14.93
CA THR A 358 -12.74 -6.40 15.74
C THR A 358 -12.38 -6.52 17.22
N SER A 359 -12.28 -7.74 17.77
CA SER A 359 -11.80 -7.93 19.14
C SER A 359 -10.36 -7.44 19.34
N ALA A 360 -9.50 -7.58 18.34
CA ALA A 360 -8.14 -7.05 18.42
C ALA A 360 -8.09 -5.51 18.45
N ILE A 361 -9.09 -4.84 17.84
CA ILE A 361 -9.21 -3.37 17.90
C ILE A 361 -9.51 -2.91 19.33
N GLU A 362 -10.41 -3.60 20.04
CA GLU A 362 -10.76 -3.27 21.42
C GLU A 362 -9.51 -3.32 22.34
N ASP A 363 -8.65 -4.34 22.16
CA ASP A 363 -7.39 -4.45 22.89
C ASP A 363 -6.45 -3.26 22.62
N PHE A 364 -6.42 -2.74 21.40
CA PHE A 364 -5.61 -1.54 21.06
C PHE A 364 -6.24 -0.24 21.55
N GLN A 365 -7.57 -0.14 21.61
CA GLN A 365 -8.27 1.04 22.16
C GLN A 365 -7.94 1.27 23.64
N ASP A 366 -7.72 0.18 24.40
CA ASP A 366 -7.34 0.23 25.82
C ASP A 366 -5.89 0.68 26.03
N GLN A 367 -5.05 0.65 24.98
CA GLN A 367 -3.63 1.02 25.04
C GLN A 367 -3.35 2.48 24.65
N VAL A 368 -4.34 3.22 24.16
CA VAL A 368 -4.27 4.60 23.63
C VAL A 368 -5.29 5.52 24.41
#